data_5345d41727b9da75486d1626ed8e2d3b
#
_entry.id   5345d41727b9da75486d1626ed8e2d3b
#
_cell.length_a   1.000
_cell.length_b   1.000
_cell.length_c   1.000
_cell.angle_alpha   90.00
_cell.angle_beta   90.00
_cell.angle_gamma   90.00
#
_symmetry.space_group_name_H-M   'P 1'
#
loop_
_entity.id
_entity.type
_entity.pdbx_description
1 polymer ?
#
loop_
_entity_poly.entity_id
_entity_poly.type
_entity_poly.pdbx_seq_one_letter_code
_entity_poly.pdbx_strand_id
1 'polypeptide(L)'
;MEMNDLSCAQFLAQLASKAPTPGGGGTAALVGAAGVALGNMVGCLTTGKKKYAVVEADIQALNARAEALRLELEALVQADADAFAPLAAAYGLPKDTPEQAAHKAAVLEAALDGASAVPLQTMEKCAEGIALAGQYAAKGSVLAVSDAGCAAVLCKAALQAASLNVFINTKLMADRSRAAALDARADALLAEFVPRADETFTAVSGKLRNK
;
A
#
# COMPACT_ATOMS: atom_id res chain seq x y z
N MET A 1 -13.82 6.19 -16.54
CA MET A 1 -13.91 4.87 -15.87
C MET A 1 -12.85 4.91 -14.79
N GLU A 2 -13.23 4.77 -13.56
CA GLU A 2 -12.30 4.76 -12.44
C GLU A 2 -11.47 3.47 -12.46
N MET A 3 -10.26 3.50 -11.90
CA MET A 3 -9.37 2.33 -11.86
C MET A 3 -10.02 1.15 -11.12
N ASN A 4 -10.85 1.45 -10.13
CA ASN A 4 -11.57 0.46 -9.33
C ASN A 4 -12.75 -0.21 -10.07
N ASP A 5 -13.22 0.38 -11.18
CA ASP A 5 -14.28 -0.22 -12.02
C ASP A 5 -13.74 -1.26 -13.02
N LEU A 6 -12.41 -1.32 -13.17
CA LEU A 6 -11.77 -2.27 -14.06
C LEU A 6 -11.83 -3.69 -13.48
N SER A 7 -12.13 -4.67 -14.32
CA SER A 7 -11.85 -6.06 -13.93
C SER A 7 -10.35 -6.27 -13.73
N CYS A 8 -9.97 -7.25 -12.91
CA CYS A 8 -8.56 -7.61 -12.72
C CYS A 8 -7.81 -7.78 -14.05
N ALA A 9 -8.45 -8.41 -15.06
CA ALA A 9 -7.85 -8.61 -16.37
C ALA A 9 -7.63 -7.30 -17.12
N GLN A 10 -8.59 -6.37 -17.05
CA GLN A 10 -8.47 -5.05 -17.67
C GLN A 10 -7.40 -4.20 -17.00
N PHE A 11 -7.35 -4.19 -15.65
CA PHE A 11 -6.32 -3.49 -14.89
C PHE A 11 -4.92 -3.98 -15.28
N LEU A 12 -4.71 -5.30 -15.31
CA LEU A 12 -3.43 -5.90 -15.68
C LEU A 12 -3.05 -5.62 -17.12
N ALA A 13 -4.00 -5.65 -18.07
CA ALA A 13 -3.76 -5.32 -19.47
C ALA A 13 -3.36 -3.85 -19.65
N GLN A 14 -4.00 -2.93 -18.92
CA GLN A 14 -3.65 -1.51 -18.96
C GLN A 14 -2.29 -1.26 -18.30
N LEU A 15 -2.00 -1.88 -17.16
CA LEU A 15 -0.71 -1.82 -16.47
C LEU A 15 0.44 -2.30 -17.37
N ALA A 16 0.23 -3.35 -18.16
CA ALA A 16 1.22 -3.91 -19.09
C ALA A 16 1.38 -3.10 -20.39
N SER A 17 0.71 -1.96 -20.50
CA SER A 17 0.71 -1.13 -21.74
C SER A 17 1.66 0.09 -21.61
N LYS A 18 1.56 1.01 -22.56
CA LYS A 18 2.21 2.33 -22.52
C LYS A 18 1.36 3.41 -21.83
N ALA A 19 0.21 3.02 -21.25
CA ALA A 19 -0.62 3.97 -20.52
C ALA A 19 0.16 4.55 -19.33
N PRO A 20 0.00 5.85 -19.03
CA PRO A 20 0.70 6.48 -17.91
C PRO A 20 0.21 5.98 -16.55
N THR A 21 -1.01 5.48 -16.47
CA THR A 21 -1.66 4.90 -15.28
C THR A 21 -2.49 3.68 -15.69
N PRO A 22 -2.69 2.67 -14.81
CA PRO A 22 -2.09 2.55 -13.49
C PRO A 22 -0.58 2.33 -13.56
N GLY A 23 0.12 2.78 -12.53
CA GLY A 23 1.55 2.57 -12.33
C GLY A 23 1.88 1.77 -11.07
N GLY A 24 3.12 1.91 -10.61
CA GLY A 24 3.62 1.19 -9.42
C GLY A 24 2.88 1.55 -8.14
N GLY A 25 2.48 2.81 -7.95
CA GLY A 25 1.79 3.27 -6.75
C GLY A 25 0.38 2.71 -6.65
N GLY A 26 -0.44 2.86 -7.70
CA GLY A 26 -1.78 2.26 -7.74
C GLY A 26 -1.75 0.73 -7.63
N THR A 27 -0.75 0.07 -8.25
CA THR A 27 -0.55 -1.38 -8.11
C THR A 27 -0.20 -1.76 -6.68
N ALA A 28 0.65 -0.98 -6.00
CA ALA A 28 0.99 -1.22 -4.59
C ALA A 28 -0.25 -1.11 -3.70
N ALA A 29 -1.09 -0.10 -3.90
CA ALA A 29 -2.34 0.07 -3.17
C ALA A 29 -3.29 -1.13 -3.36
N LEU A 30 -3.45 -1.61 -4.60
CA LEU A 30 -4.28 -2.78 -4.93
C LEU A 30 -3.76 -4.06 -4.27
N VAL A 31 -2.44 -4.30 -4.30
CA VAL A 31 -1.81 -5.46 -3.66
C VAL A 31 -1.96 -5.37 -2.13
N GLY A 32 -1.82 -4.18 -1.55
CA GLY A 32 -2.08 -3.93 -0.13
C GLY A 32 -3.53 -4.25 0.25
N ALA A 33 -4.51 -3.81 -0.55
CA ALA A 33 -5.93 -4.11 -0.36
C ALA A 33 -6.20 -5.62 -0.39
N ALA A 34 -5.61 -6.34 -1.34
CA ALA A 34 -5.70 -7.79 -1.43
C ALA A 34 -5.11 -8.48 -0.19
N GLY A 35 -3.96 -7.99 0.31
CA GLY A 35 -3.36 -8.48 1.55
C GLY A 35 -4.28 -8.30 2.76
N VAL A 36 -4.87 -7.10 2.92
CA VAL A 36 -5.82 -6.82 4.01
C VAL A 36 -7.07 -7.69 3.88
N ALA A 37 -7.61 -7.87 2.67
CA ALA A 37 -8.77 -8.73 2.42
C ALA A 37 -8.52 -10.18 2.85
N LEU A 38 -7.33 -10.74 2.59
CA LEU A 38 -6.95 -12.08 3.07
C LEU A 38 -6.91 -12.16 4.60
N GLY A 39 -6.36 -11.15 5.26
CA GLY A 39 -6.39 -11.06 6.72
C GLY A 39 -7.82 -11.03 7.25
N ASN A 40 -8.70 -10.21 6.66
CA ASN A 40 -10.11 -10.14 7.02
C ASN A 40 -10.84 -11.48 6.84
N MET A 41 -10.54 -12.22 5.77
CA MET A 41 -11.08 -13.55 5.54
C MET A 41 -10.75 -14.50 6.71
N VAL A 42 -9.52 -14.47 7.25
CA VAL A 42 -9.15 -15.24 8.46
C VAL A 42 -10.05 -14.88 9.62
N GLY A 43 -10.30 -13.59 9.84
CA GLY A 43 -11.21 -13.10 10.86
C GLY A 43 -12.64 -13.59 10.67
N CYS A 44 -13.20 -13.48 9.46
CA CYS A 44 -14.53 -13.98 9.12
C CYS A 44 -14.66 -15.50 9.35
N LEU A 45 -13.60 -16.26 9.05
CA LEU A 45 -13.54 -17.70 9.30
C LEU A 45 -13.33 -18.06 10.79
N THR A 46 -13.08 -17.08 11.65
CA THR A 46 -12.88 -17.25 13.09
C THR A 46 -14.15 -16.97 13.88
N THR A 47 -14.88 -15.90 13.54
CA THR A 47 -16.09 -15.44 14.24
C THR A 47 -17.19 -16.49 14.27
N GLY A 48 -17.98 -16.49 15.36
CA GLY A 48 -19.12 -17.38 15.57
C GLY A 48 -18.76 -18.84 15.92
N LYS A 49 -17.48 -19.17 16.05
CA LYS A 49 -17.04 -20.53 16.41
C LYS A 49 -16.78 -20.65 17.90
N LYS A 50 -17.42 -21.61 18.57
CA LYS A 50 -17.25 -21.87 20.02
C LYS A 50 -15.79 -21.96 20.46
N LYS A 51 -14.92 -22.55 19.62
CA LYS A 51 -13.48 -22.69 19.88
C LYS A 51 -12.76 -21.35 20.07
N TYR A 52 -13.26 -20.28 19.44
CA TYR A 52 -12.64 -18.94 19.41
C TYR A 52 -13.44 -17.89 20.21
N ALA A 53 -14.43 -18.33 21.02
CA ALA A 53 -15.30 -17.43 21.80
C ALA A 53 -14.52 -16.44 22.68
N VAL A 54 -13.35 -16.85 23.19
CA VAL A 54 -12.50 -16.00 24.06
C VAL A 54 -11.90 -14.80 23.29
N VAL A 55 -11.69 -14.94 21.99
CA VAL A 55 -11.12 -13.88 21.12
C VAL A 55 -12.17 -13.24 20.18
N GLU A 56 -13.44 -13.61 20.34
CA GLU A 56 -14.53 -13.18 19.45
C GLU A 56 -14.59 -11.64 19.30
N ALA A 57 -14.59 -10.92 20.42
CA ALA A 57 -14.68 -9.46 20.43
C ALA A 57 -13.45 -8.81 19.76
N ASP A 58 -12.26 -9.35 20.01
CA ASP A 58 -11.02 -8.88 19.38
C ASP A 58 -11.07 -9.07 17.86
N ILE A 59 -11.50 -10.26 17.42
CA ILE A 59 -11.60 -10.57 15.99
C ILE A 59 -12.65 -9.70 15.29
N GLN A 60 -13.78 -9.42 15.93
CA GLN A 60 -14.79 -8.52 15.38
C GLN A 60 -14.24 -7.09 15.21
N ALA A 61 -13.48 -6.58 16.18
CA ALA A 61 -12.81 -5.28 16.09
C ALA A 61 -11.77 -5.25 14.96
N LEU A 62 -10.96 -6.31 14.84
CA LEU A 62 -10.00 -6.47 13.75
C LEU A 62 -10.69 -6.48 12.38
N ASN A 63 -11.80 -7.20 12.25
CA ASN A 63 -12.56 -7.28 11.01
C ASN A 63 -13.14 -5.92 10.60
N ALA A 64 -13.71 -5.18 11.54
CA ALA A 64 -14.22 -3.84 11.27
C ALA A 64 -13.10 -2.89 10.79
N ARG A 65 -11.92 -2.95 11.41
CA ARG A 65 -10.78 -2.14 10.98
C ARG A 65 -10.20 -2.59 9.64
N ALA A 66 -10.10 -3.91 9.42
CA ALA A 66 -9.62 -4.47 8.16
C ALA A 66 -10.51 -4.08 6.97
N GLU A 67 -11.84 -4.11 7.15
CA GLU A 67 -12.79 -3.68 6.12
C GLU A 67 -12.60 -2.20 5.78
N ALA A 68 -12.50 -1.32 6.77
CA ALA A 68 -12.23 0.09 6.54
C ALA A 68 -10.89 0.31 5.83
N LEU A 69 -9.84 -0.39 6.28
CA LEU A 69 -8.49 -0.28 5.71
C LEU A 69 -8.42 -0.77 4.25
N ARG A 70 -9.16 -1.83 3.93
CA ARG A 70 -9.29 -2.32 2.56
C ARG A 70 -9.88 -1.25 1.64
N LEU A 71 -10.98 -0.61 2.07
CA LEU A 71 -11.63 0.47 1.30
C LEU A 71 -10.71 1.69 1.15
N GLU A 72 -9.96 2.04 2.21
CA GLU A 72 -8.97 3.11 2.16
C GLU A 72 -7.88 2.82 1.11
N LEU A 73 -7.35 1.59 1.07
CA LEU A 73 -6.36 1.16 0.08
C LEU A 73 -6.93 1.11 -1.35
N GLU A 74 -8.17 0.65 -1.52
CA GLU A 74 -8.85 0.68 -2.82
C GLU A 74 -8.99 2.12 -3.34
N ALA A 75 -9.36 3.07 -2.48
CA ALA A 75 -9.44 4.48 -2.86
C ALA A 75 -8.08 5.05 -3.30
N LEU A 76 -6.97 4.58 -2.70
CA LEU A 76 -5.63 5.01 -3.08
C LEU A 76 -5.21 4.54 -4.48
N VAL A 77 -5.84 3.52 -5.06
CA VAL A 77 -5.58 3.11 -6.44
C VAL A 77 -5.91 4.22 -7.44
N GLN A 78 -7.09 4.83 -7.29
CA GLN A 78 -7.49 5.97 -8.13
C GLN A 78 -6.72 7.23 -7.74
N ALA A 79 -6.53 7.48 -6.44
CA ALA A 79 -5.82 8.66 -5.95
C ALA A 79 -4.37 8.73 -6.48
N ASP A 80 -3.69 7.60 -6.67
CA ASP A 80 -2.35 7.55 -7.27
C ASP A 80 -2.38 8.03 -8.73
N ALA A 81 -3.36 7.61 -9.51
CA ALA A 81 -3.53 8.05 -10.89
C ALA A 81 -3.83 9.56 -10.97
N ASP A 82 -4.71 10.05 -10.07
CA ASP A 82 -5.09 11.47 -10.01
C ASP A 82 -3.91 12.36 -9.56
N ALA A 83 -3.11 11.90 -8.60
CA ALA A 83 -1.92 12.59 -8.14
C ALA A 83 -0.80 12.63 -9.19
N PHE A 84 -0.73 11.61 -10.05
CA PHE A 84 0.26 11.57 -11.14
C PHE A 84 -0.10 12.50 -12.31
N ALA A 85 -1.37 12.77 -12.56
CA ALA A 85 -1.80 13.56 -13.72
C ALA A 85 -1.18 14.97 -13.78
N PRO A 86 -1.12 15.78 -12.68
CA PRO A 86 -0.42 17.07 -12.69
C PRO A 86 1.09 16.94 -12.97
N LEU A 87 1.73 15.88 -12.45
CA LEU A 87 3.15 15.62 -12.67
C LEU A 87 3.42 15.31 -14.15
N ALA A 88 2.60 14.46 -14.78
CA ALA A 88 2.70 14.16 -16.20
C ALA A 88 2.52 15.41 -17.06
N ALA A 89 1.54 16.26 -16.73
CA ALA A 89 1.32 17.54 -17.43
C ALA A 89 2.51 18.49 -17.29
N ALA A 90 3.10 18.58 -16.10
CA ALA A 90 4.24 19.46 -15.81
C ALA A 90 5.48 19.11 -16.64
N TYR A 91 5.72 17.83 -16.92
CA TYR A 91 6.82 17.43 -17.81
C TYR A 91 6.70 18.02 -19.23
N GLY A 92 5.48 18.21 -19.74
CA GLY A 92 5.20 18.79 -21.05
C GLY A 92 5.33 20.31 -21.12
N LEU A 93 5.46 21.02 -20.01
CA LEU A 93 5.56 22.48 -20.01
C LEU A 93 6.82 22.98 -20.74
N PRO A 94 6.74 24.12 -21.47
CA PRO A 94 7.87 24.72 -22.16
C PRO A 94 8.92 25.22 -21.14
N LYS A 95 10.19 25.34 -21.62
CA LYS A 95 11.32 25.82 -20.83
C LYS A 95 12.30 26.70 -21.66
N ASP A 96 11.80 27.26 -22.75
CA ASP A 96 12.64 27.94 -23.75
C ASP A 96 13.05 29.34 -23.31
N THR A 97 12.29 29.95 -22.36
CA THR A 97 12.69 31.24 -21.74
C THR A 97 12.94 31.06 -20.24
N PRO A 98 13.72 31.99 -19.61
CA PRO A 98 13.93 31.96 -18.16
C PRO A 98 12.64 31.94 -17.35
N GLU A 99 11.61 32.67 -17.77
CA GLU A 99 10.29 32.74 -17.13
C GLU A 99 9.56 31.40 -17.24
N GLN A 100 9.58 30.78 -18.43
CA GLN A 100 9.00 29.46 -18.65
C GLN A 100 9.71 28.38 -17.83
N ALA A 101 11.03 28.43 -17.78
CA ALA A 101 11.83 27.49 -16.98
C ALA A 101 11.54 27.63 -15.48
N ALA A 102 11.43 28.87 -14.97
CA ALA A 102 11.06 29.11 -13.57
C ALA A 102 9.64 28.66 -13.26
N HIS A 103 8.67 28.94 -14.12
CA HIS A 103 7.30 28.47 -13.98
C HIS A 103 7.24 26.94 -13.97
N LYS A 104 7.88 26.27 -14.94
CA LYS A 104 7.94 24.80 -15.00
C LYS A 104 8.54 24.20 -13.73
N ALA A 105 9.63 24.78 -13.22
CA ALA A 105 10.27 24.30 -11.99
C ALA A 105 9.31 24.39 -10.79
N ALA A 106 8.58 25.49 -10.63
CA ALA A 106 7.62 25.66 -9.55
C ALA A 106 6.44 24.67 -9.65
N VAL A 107 5.91 24.47 -10.87
CA VAL A 107 4.80 23.51 -11.10
C VAL A 107 5.28 22.07 -10.86
N LEU A 108 6.49 21.72 -11.32
CA LEU A 108 7.07 20.39 -11.09
C LEU A 108 7.26 20.13 -9.59
N GLU A 109 7.77 21.10 -8.83
CA GLU A 109 7.99 20.94 -7.39
C GLU A 109 6.69 20.65 -6.66
N ALA A 110 5.63 21.44 -6.92
CA ALA A 110 4.32 21.22 -6.32
C ALA A 110 3.70 19.85 -6.73
N ALA A 111 3.88 19.46 -7.99
CA ALA A 111 3.38 18.18 -8.49
C ALA A 111 4.12 16.98 -7.88
N LEU A 112 5.45 17.11 -7.67
CA LEU A 112 6.26 16.06 -7.02
C LEU A 112 5.87 15.85 -5.56
N ASP A 113 5.59 16.93 -4.81
CA ASP A 113 5.11 16.82 -3.43
C ASP A 113 3.77 16.07 -3.38
N GLY A 114 2.81 16.47 -4.23
CA GLY A 114 1.52 15.79 -4.35
C GLY A 114 1.65 14.32 -4.74
N ALA A 115 2.47 14.01 -5.76
CA ALA A 115 2.72 12.65 -6.23
C ALA A 115 3.50 11.79 -5.23
N SER A 116 4.18 12.37 -4.24
CA SER A 116 4.85 11.65 -3.16
C SER A 116 3.90 11.31 -2.00
N ALA A 117 2.86 12.11 -1.80
CA ALA A 117 1.95 11.96 -0.67
C ALA A 117 1.13 10.66 -0.72
N VAL A 118 0.61 10.31 -1.89
CA VAL A 118 -0.25 9.12 -2.06
C VAL A 118 0.51 7.81 -1.83
N PRO A 119 1.70 7.57 -2.44
CA PRO A 119 2.47 6.37 -2.13
C PRO A 119 2.91 6.31 -0.66
N LEU A 120 3.19 7.44 0.01
CA LEU A 120 3.49 7.44 1.44
C LEU A 120 2.28 7.04 2.28
N GLN A 121 1.07 7.52 1.95
CA GLN A 121 -0.17 7.05 2.57
C GLN A 121 -0.39 5.55 2.33
N THR A 122 -0.12 5.06 1.13
CA THR A 122 -0.17 3.63 0.81
C THR A 122 0.76 2.82 1.72
N MET A 123 1.99 3.31 1.94
CA MET A 123 2.92 2.68 2.89
C MET A 123 2.35 2.63 4.31
N GLU A 124 1.76 3.71 4.81
CA GLU A 124 1.16 3.77 6.15
C GLU A 124 0.00 2.76 6.29
N LYS A 125 -0.84 2.65 5.26
CA LYS A 125 -1.94 1.66 5.24
C LYS A 125 -1.43 0.23 5.14
N CYS A 126 -0.41 -0.04 4.35
CA CYS A 126 0.22 -1.36 4.28
C CYS A 126 0.90 -1.76 5.60
N ALA A 127 1.53 -0.81 6.30
CA ALA A 127 2.10 -1.01 7.63
C ALA A 127 1.03 -1.46 8.63
N GLU A 128 -0.12 -0.80 8.62
CA GLU A 128 -1.27 -1.22 9.44
C GLU A 128 -1.78 -2.61 9.03
N GLY A 129 -1.85 -2.91 7.72
CA GLY A 129 -2.21 -4.24 7.21
C GLY A 129 -1.27 -5.34 7.71
N ILE A 130 0.03 -5.08 7.80
CA ILE A 130 1.02 -6.00 8.39
C ILE A 130 0.71 -6.24 9.87
N ALA A 131 0.39 -5.19 10.62
CA ALA A 131 0.05 -5.31 12.05
C ALA A 131 -1.23 -6.14 12.26
N LEU A 132 -2.27 -5.94 11.44
CA LEU A 132 -3.50 -6.74 11.46
C LEU A 132 -3.22 -8.20 11.11
N ALA A 133 -2.40 -8.47 10.07
CA ALA A 133 -2.03 -9.82 9.67
C ALA A 133 -1.35 -10.60 10.81
N GLY A 134 -0.47 -9.95 11.57
CA GLY A 134 0.15 -10.53 12.77
C GLY A 134 -0.87 -10.92 13.84
N GLN A 135 -1.87 -10.09 14.08
CA GLN A 135 -2.94 -10.39 15.04
C GLN A 135 -3.84 -11.54 14.55
N TYR A 136 -4.19 -11.58 13.28
CA TYR A 136 -4.92 -12.72 12.69
C TYR A 136 -4.12 -14.02 12.76
N ALA A 137 -2.81 -13.98 12.53
CA ALA A 137 -1.92 -15.15 12.66
C ALA A 137 -1.84 -15.67 14.10
N ALA A 138 -1.98 -14.79 15.09
CA ALA A 138 -1.94 -15.14 16.50
C ALA A 138 -3.29 -15.66 17.03
N LYS A 139 -4.40 -15.00 16.68
CA LYS A 139 -5.73 -15.20 17.28
C LYS A 139 -6.72 -15.93 16.38
N GLY A 140 -6.50 -15.91 15.07
CA GLY A 140 -7.44 -16.40 14.07
C GLY A 140 -7.51 -17.91 13.96
N SER A 141 -8.44 -18.37 13.11
CA SER A 141 -8.65 -19.79 12.85
C SER A 141 -7.40 -20.47 12.33
N VAL A 142 -6.98 -21.53 13.00
CA VAL A 142 -5.81 -22.33 12.59
C VAL A 142 -5.97 -22.94 11.19
N LEU A 143 -7.21 -23.12 10.73
CA LEU A 143 -7.50 -23.64 9.39
C LEU A 143 -7.22 -22.62 8.27
N ALA A 144 -7.17 -21.34 8.61
CA ALA A 144 -6.90 -20.24 7.67
C ALA A 144 -5.62 -19.49 8.04
N VAL A 145 -4.75 -20.07 8.87
CA VAL A 145 -3.53 -19.39 9.31
C VAL A 145 -2.56 -19.08 8.17
N SER A 146 -2.55 -19.88 7.11
CA SER A 146 -1.79 -19.63 5.88
C SER A 146 -2.14 -18.30 5.24
N ASP A 147 -3.44 -17.95 5.24
CA ASP A 147 -3.91 -16.70 4.63
C ASP A 147 -3.46 -15.47 5.43
N ALA A 148 -3.31 -15.59 6.76
CA ALA A 148 -2.68 -14.54 7.57
C ALA A 148 -1.19 -14.35 7.21
N GLY A 149 -0.47 -15.43 6.93
CA GLY A 149 0.89 -15.36 6.41
C GLY A 149 0.97 -14.70 5.03
N CYS A 150 0.08 -15.08 4.12
CA CYS A 150 -0.04 -14.46 2.79
C CYS A 150 -0.36 -12.96 2.91
N ALA A 151 -1.29 -12.58 3.80
CA ALA A 151 -1.63 -11.18 4.06
C ALA A 151 -0.40 -10.35 4.46
N ALA A 152 0.42 -10.85 5.39
CA ALA A 152 1.65 -10.18 5.81
C ALA A 152 2.63 -9.99 4.65
N VAL A 153 2.83 -11.02 3.82
CA VAL A 153 3.74 -10.98 2.66
C VAL A 153 3.25 -10.00 1.61
N LEU A 154 1.95 -9.99 1.28
CA LEU A 154 1.39 -9.07 0.30
C LEU A 154 1.46 -7.63 0.77
N CYS A 155 1.10 -7.34 2.03
CA CYS A 155 1.22 -6.00 2.60
C CYS A 155 2.68 -5.53 2.67
N LYS A 156 3.65 -6.44 2.96
CA LYS A 156 5.09 -6.13 2.91
C LYS A 156 5.52 -5.77 1.49
N ALA A 157 5.16 -6.57 0.49
CA ALA A 157 5.49 -6.29 -0.91
C ALA A 157 4.90 -4.95 -1.37
N ALA A 158 3.66 -4.66 -0.99
CA ALA A 158 3.00 -3.40 -1.27
C ALA A 158 3.69 -2.21 -0.59
N LEU A 159 4.08 -2.35 0.69
CA LEU A 159 4.85 -1.34 1.43
C LEU A 159 6.16 -1.01 0.72
N GLN A 160 6.93 -2.03 0.34
CA GLN A 160 8.21 -1.87 -0.36
C GLN A 160 8.02 -1.28 -1.77
N ALA A 161 6.99 -1.72 -2.51
CA ALA A 161 6.69 -1.17 -3.83
C ALA A 161 6.28 0.30 -3.76
N ALA A 162 5.45 0.68 -2.80
CA ALA A 162 5.04 2.07 -2.58
C ALA A 162 6.23 2.98 -2.24
N SER A 163 7.21 2.50 -1.45
CA SER A 163 8.40 3.29 -1.10
C SER A 163 9.21 3.71 -2.33
N LEU A 164 9.29 2.87 -3.35
CA LEU A 164 9.99 3.22 -4.60
C LEU A 164 9.32 4.37 -5.34
N ASN A 165 7.99 4.51 -5.20
CA ASN A 165 7.26 5.64 -5.77
C ASN A 165 7.43 6.92 -4.94
N VAL A 166 7.67 6.83 -3.63
CA VAL A 166 8.13 7.98 -2.83
C VAL A 166 9.51 8.41 -3.32
N PHE A 167 10.49 7.50 -3.34
CA PHE A 167 11.88 7.82 -3.61
C PHE A 167 12.13 8.34 -5.03
N ILE A 168 11.41 7.85 -6.04
CA ILE A 168 11.57 8.37 -7.41
C ILE A 168 11.11 9.83 -7.51
N ASN A 169 10.08 10.22 -6.76
CA ASN A 169 9.58 11.60 -6.75
C ASN A 169 10.46 12.50 -5.89
N THR A 170 10.82 12.10 -4.67
CA THR A 170 11.68 12.89 -3.77
C THR A 170 13.07 13.14 -4.36
N LYS A 171 13.61 12.20 -5.14
CA LYS A 171 14.87 12.35 -5.88
C LYS A 171 14.85 13.57 -6.81
N LEU A 172 13.70 13.92 -7.37
CA LEU A 172 13.52 14.98 -8.34
C LEU A 172 13.14 16.33 -7.72
N MET A 173 12.76 16.37 -6.43
CA MET A 173 12.40 17.59 -5.73
C MET A 173 13.59 18.54 -5.56
N ALA A 174 13.36 19.83 -5.76
CA ALA A 174 14.34 20.87 -5.48
C ALA A 174 14.44 21.17 -3.98
N ASP A 175 13.32 21.13 -3.25
CA ASP A 175 13.29 21.23 -1.79
C ASP A 175 13.84 19.94 -1.15
N ARG A 176 15.16 19.94 -0.94
CA ARG A 176 15.86 18.80 -0.33
C ARG A 176 15.47 18.54 1.12
N SER A 177 15.01 19.58 1.84
CA SER A 177 14.52 19.42 3.22
C SER A 177 13.20 18.66 3.25
N ARG A 178 12.27 19.02 2.37
CA ARG A 178 10.98 18.33 2.21
C ARG A 178 11.20 16.90 1.72
N ALA A 179 12.05 16.70 0.72
CA ALA A 179 12.42 15.39 0.22
C ALA A 179 12.97 14.48 1.34
N ALA A 180 13.93 14.98 2.13
CA ALA A 180 14.52 14.24 3.23
C ALA A 180 13.50 13.87 4.32
N ALA A 181 12.52 14.73 4.60
CA ALA A 181 11.47 14.43 5.56
C ALA A 181 10.54 13.28 5.07
N LEU A 182 10.20 13.26 3.78
CA LEU A 182 9.41 12.19 3.16
C LEU A 182 10.19 10.86 3.15
N ASP A 183 11.46 10.91 2.73
CA ASP A 183 12.35 9.74 2.71
C ASP A 183 12.52 9.16 4.12
N ALA A 184 12.77 9.98 5.13
CA ALA A 184 12.91 9.54 6.50
C ALA A 184 11.64 8.86 7.05
N ARG A 185 10.45 9.36 6.66
CA ARG A 185 9.18 8.71 7.03
C ARG A 185 9.03 7.36 6.35
N ALA A 186 9.35 7.26 5.06
CA ALA A 186 9.32 6.01 4.31
C ALA A 186 10.31 4.99 4.89
N ASP A 187 11.53 5.41 5.17
CA ASP A 187 12.57 4.55 5.78
C ASP A 187 12.15 4.03 7.16
N ALA A 188 11.54 4.87 7.99
CA ALA A 188 11.03 4.46 9.29
C ALA A 188 9.96 3.36 9.17
N LEU A 189 9.02 3.49 8.21
CA LEU A 189 8.01 2.48 7.95
C LEU A 189 8.63 1.16 7.45
N LEU A 190 9.61 1.24 6.56
CA LEU A 190 10.33 0.05 6.07
C LEU A 190 11.10 -0.64 7.21
N ALA A 191 11.82 0.12 8.01
CA ALA A 191 12.64 -0.40 9.11
C ALA A 191 11.79 -1.11 10.18
N GLU A 192 10.60 -0.57 10.47
CA GLU A 192 9.70 -1.16 11.47
C GLU A 192 8.90 -2.35 10.93
N PHE A 193 8.26 -2.21 9.77
CA PHE A 193 7.22 -3.14 9.35
C PHE A 193 7.69 -4.28 8.45
N VAL A 194 8.82 -4.14 7.73
CA VAL A 194 9.38 -5.24 6.95
C VAL A 194 9.77 -6.41 7.85
N PRO A 195 10.53 -6.22 8.96
CA PRO A 195 10.83 -7.32 9.88
C PRO A 195 9.58 -7.93 10.53
N ARG A 196 8.59 -7.12 10.90
CA ARG A 196 7.33 -7.62 11.50
C ARG A 196 6.55 -8.54 10.55
N ALA A 197 6.54 -8.23 9.26
CA ALA A 197 5.94 -9.10 8.27
C ALA A 197 6.70 -10.42 8.13
N ASP A 198 8.04 -10.38 8.15
CA ASP A 198 8.90 -11.57 8.10
C ASP A 198 8.75 -12.45 9.34
N GLU A 199 8.59 -11.85 10.51
CA GLU A 199 8.27 -12.57 11.75
C GLU A 199 6.93 -13.30 11.64
N THR A 200 5.90 -12.61 11.13
CA THR A 200 4.58 -13.21 10.91
C THR A 200 4.65 -14.38 9.93
N PHE A 201 5.34 -14.19 8.79
CA PHE A 201 5.56 -15.25 7.81
C PHE A 201 6.30 -16.45 8.42
N THR A 202 7.36 -16.20 9.16
CA THR A 202 8.18 -17.24 9.81
C THR A 202 7.36 -18.02 10.83
N ALA A 203 6.59 -17.34 11.66
CA ALA A 203 5.71 -17.97 12.65
C ALA A 203 4.63 -18.85 11.99
N VAL A 204 3.99 -18.34 10.93
CA VAL A 204 2.97 -19.09 10.18
C VAL A 204 3.62 -20.29 9.46
N SER A 205 4.72 -20.08 8.75
CA SER A 205 5.44 -21.14 8.04
C SER A 205 5.89 -22.26 8.99
N GLY A 206 6.36 -21.90 10.19
CA GLY A 206 6.70 -22.85 11.24
C GLY A 206 5.52 -23.69 11.70
N LYS A 207 4.34 -23.04 11.94
CA LYS A 207 3.11 -23.76 12.31
C LYS A 207 2.65 -24.76 11.23
N LEU A 208 2.89 -24.46 9.96
CA LEU A 208 2.45 -25.32 8.85
C LEU A 208 3.39 -26.49 8.59
N ARG A 209 4.68 -26.36 8.93
CA ARG A 209 5.70 -27.39 8.68
C ARG A 209 5.90 -28.32 9.87
N ASN A 210 5.64 -27.88 11.07
CA ASN A 210 5.74 -28.70 12.28
C ASN A 210 4.43 -29.48 12.46
N LYS A 211 4.55 -30.82 12.51
CA LYS A 211 3.45 -31.74 12.79
C LYS A 211 3.11 -31.75 14.29
#